data_13af49368f7934718e9af710c50eb256
#
_entry.id   13af49368f7934718e9af710c50eb256
#
_cell.length_a   1.000
_cell.length_b   1.000
_cell.length_c   1.000
_cell.angle_alpha   90.00
_cell.angle_beta   90.00
_cell.angle_gamma   90.00
#
_symmetry.space_group_name_H-M   'P 1'
#
loop_
_entity.id
_entity.type
_entity.pdbx_description
1 polymer ?
#
loop_
_entity_poly.entity_id
_entity_poly.type
_entity_poly.pdbx_seq_one_letter_code
_entity_poly.pdbx_strand_id
1 'polypeptide(L)'
;MWWRVFGLVGGAAIVALTIGAWIWLPLWLIVAAFLSGRLPGRWRALRLLWLAMLALTLESLVLVSLLGLWIGSGFGLWMRRPFWQWAHYDCMQWYLRNLFREATRVLRLRIVTVGPTPEAFPGDPLLVLSRHAGPGDSFTIVNALMNTYDREPRIVLKNTLMWEPTIGILMHRLPNRFVRPDPRPGQDLRSQVADLARGLDSDDALLIFPEGGNFTPGRRTRAIARLRHLGL
;
A
#
# COMPACT_ATOMS: atom_id res chain seq x y z
N MET A 1 14.09 -3.13 15.97
CA MET A 1 15.23 -2.21 15.75
C MET A 1 15.78 -2.34 14.32
N TRP A 2 16.02 -3.53 13.80
CA TRP A 2 16.59 -3.77 12.47
C TRP A 2 15.78 -3.19 11.29
N TRP A 3 14.44 -3.19 11.34
CA TRP A 3 13.61 -2.61 10.29
C TRP A 3 13.84 -1.11 10.07
N ARG A 4 14.19 -0.34 11.13
CA ARG A 4 14.51 1.10 11.01
C ARG A 4 15.78 1.32 10.21
N VAL A 5 16.81 0.54 10.49
CA VAL A 5 18.09 0.61 9.74
C VAL A 5 17.84 0.18 8.29
N PHE A 6 17.11 -0.90 8.09
CA PHE A 6 16.75 -1.38 6.76
C PHE A 6 15.91 -0.36 5.98
N GLY A 7 14.94 0.30 6.62
CA GLY A 7 14.15 1.36 6.02
C GLY A 7 14.98 2.55 5.58
N LEU A 8 15.95 2.99 6.40
CA LEU A 8 16.84 4.10 6.03
C LEU A 8 17.80 3.73 4.89
N VAL A 9 18.46 2.59 4.98
CA VAL A 9 19.39 2.11 3.94
C VAL A 9 18.64 1.79 2.64
N GLY A 10 17.52 1.07 2.74
CA GLY A 10 16.69 0.76 1.58
C GLY A 10 16.09 2.01 0.94
N GLY A 11 15.65 2.97 1.75
CA GLY A 11 15.14 4.25 1.26
C GLY A 11 16.22 5.05 0.51
N ALA A 12 17.43 5.16 1.07
CA ALA A 12 18.55 5.79 0.39
C ALA A 12 18.92 5.07 -0.92
N ALA A 13 18.87 3.73 -0.92
CA ALA A 13 19.11 2.93 -2.13
C ALA A 13 18.06 3.18 -3.22
N ILE A 14 16.78 3.29 -2.86
CA ILE A 14 15.70 3.62 -3.80
C ILE A 14 15.90 5.01 -4.41
N VAL A 15 16.24 6.02 -3.59
CA VAL A 15 16.53 7.37 -4.09
C VAL A 15 17.73 7.36 -5.04
N ALA A 16 18.82 6.68 -4.69
CA ALA A 16 19.99 6.54 -5.55
C ALA A 16 19.66 5.81 -6.86
N LEU A 17 18.86 4.73 -6.78
CA LEU A 17 18.37 3.99 -7.96
C LEU A 17 17.53 4.90 -8.86
N THR A 18 16.66 5.72 -8.29
CA THR A 18 15.83 6.67 -9.05
C THR A 18 16.68 7.69 -9.79
N ILE A 19 17.67 8.28 -9.11
CA ILE A 19 18.62 9.23 -9.74
C ILE A 19 19.37 8.53 -10.89
N GLY A 20 19.90 7.33 -10.65
CA GLY A 20 20.56 6.53 -11.68
C GLY A 20 19.66 6.20 -12.86
N ALA A 21 18.39 5.82 -12.60
CA ALA A 21 17.41 5.54 -13.64
C ALA A 21 17.12 6.76 -14.51
N TRP A 22 17.04 7.96 -13.95
CA TRP A 22 16.88 9.22 -14.69
C TRP A 22 18.12 9.58 -15.50
N ILE A 23 19.32 9.38 -14.98
CA ILE A 23 20.59 9.62 -15.71
C ILE A 23 20.65 8.71 -16.94
N TRP A 24 20.27 7.44 -16.80
CA TRP A 24 20.25 6.45 -17.88
C TRP A 24 18.98 6.43 -18.70
N LEU A 25 18.06 7.38 -18.51
CA LEU A 25 16.79 7.45 -19.24
C LEU A 25 16.95 7.41 -20.77
N PRO A 26 17.93 8.10 -21.41
CA PRO A 26 18.08 8.01 -22.88
C PRO A 26 18.33 6.57 -23.35
N LEU A 27 19.16 5.79 -22.63
CA LEU A 27 19.40 4.39 -22.92
C LEU A 27 18.14 3.55 -22.74
N TRP A 28 17.41 3.75 -21.64
CA TRP A 28 16.16 3.03 -21.38
C TRP A 28 15.10 3.32 -22.45
N LEU A 29 15.04 4.54 -22.98
CA LEU A 29 14.13 4.90 -24.07
C LEU A 29 14.47 4.17 -25.35
N ILE A 30 15.76 4.05 -25.72
CA ILE A 30 16.21 3.30 -26.88
C ILE A 30 15.83 1.83 -26.76
N VAL A 31 16.14 1.21 -25.59
CA VAL A 31 15.81 -0.19 -25.31
C VAL A 31 14.29 -0.41 -25.34
N ALA A 32 13.53 0.45 -24.70
CA ALA A 32 12.07 0.34 -24.67
C ALA A 32 11.43 0.56 -26.05
N ALA A 33 11.96 1.46 -26.88
CA ALA A 33 11.50 1.65 -28.24
C ALA A 33 11.74 0.40 -29.09
N PHE A 34 12.95 -0.17 -29.00
CA PHE A 34 13.31 -1.41 -29.68
C PHE A 34 12.42 -2.60 -29.25
N LEU A 35 12.20 -2.77 -27.95
CA LEU A 35 11.33 -3.80 -27.40
C LEU A 35 9.87 -3.58 -27.81
N SER A 36 9.40 -2.34 -27.87
CA SER A 36 8.05 -2.03 -28.31
C SER A 36 7.75 -2.44 -29.76
N GLY A 37 8.79 -2.49 -30.62
CA GLY A 37 8.66 -3.01 -31.98
C GLY A 37 8.53 -4.54 -32.04
N ARG A 38 8.92 -5.26 -31.00
CA ARG A 38 8.93 -6.73 -30.94
C ARG A 38 7.81 -7.32 -30.07
N LEU A 39 7.34 -6.58 -29.08
CA LEU A 39 6.32 -7.05 -28.15
C LEU A 39 4.90 -6.73 -28.66
N PRO A 40 3.92 -7.61 -28.42
CA PRO A 40 2.53 -7.32 -28.75
C PRO A 40 2.02 -6.12 -27.93
N GLY A 41 1.34 -5.20 -28.61
CA GLY A 41 0.76 -4.00 -28.01
C GLY A 41 1.54 -2.73 -28.34
N ARG A 42 0.83 -1.74 -28.88
CA ARG A 42 1.39 -0.46 -29.33
C ARG A 42 2.09 0.27 -28.20
N TRP A 43 3.41 0.50 -28.32
CA TRP A 43 4.23 1.24 -27.37
C TRP A 43 4.22 0.68 -25.94
N ARG A 44 3.99 -0.63 -25.77
CA ARG A 44 3.85 -1.27 -24.46
C ARG A 44 5.07 -1.08 -23.55
N ALA A 45 6.26 -1.30 -24.08
CA ALA A 45 7.48 -1.18 -23.28
C ALA A 45 7.74 0.27 -22.85
N LEU A 46 7.47 1.26 -23.70
CA LEU A 46 7.59 2.68 -23.33
C LEU A 46 6.57 3.10 -22.27
N ARG A 47 5.33 2.60 -22.34
CA ARG A 47 4.32 2.86 -21.31
C ARG A 47 4.71 2.24 -19.96
N LEU A 48 5.26 1.03 -19.98
CA LEU A 48 5.74 0.38 -18.76
C LEU A 48 6.96 1.08 -18.19
N LEU A 49 7.91 1.50 -19.05
CA LEU A 49 9.06 2.31 -18.64
C LEU A 49 8.61 3.60 -17.97
N TRP A 50 7.68 4.33 -18.59
CA TRP A 50 7.12 5.56 -18.01
C TRP A 50 6.54 5.32 -16.62
N LEU A 51 5.71 4.27 -16.45
CA LEU A 51 5.12 3.94 -15.15
C LEU A 51 6.17 3.52 -14.11
N ALA A 52 7.21 2.78 -14.52
CA ALA A 52 8.29 2.42 -13.63
C ALA A 52 9.08 3.65 -13.16
N MET A 53 9.42 4.56 -14.08
CA MET A 53 10.09 5.82 -13.76
C MET A 53 9.24 6.70 -12.83
N LEU A 54 7.95 6.79 -13.11
CA LEU A 54 7.01 7.53 -12.27
C LEU A 54 6.92 6.91 -10.87
N ALA A 55 6.71 5.59 -10.78
CA ALA A 55 6.61 4.90 -9.48
C ALA A 55 7.86 5.10 -8.63
N LEU A 56 9.06 4.93 -9.21
CA LEU A 56 10.33 5.19 -8.52
C LEU A 56 10.45 6.65 -8.06
N THR A 57 10.03 7.59 -8.90
CA THR A 57 10.07 9.02 -8.56
C THR A 57 9.12 9.35 -7.43
N LEU A 58 7.86 8.89 -7.50
CA LEU A 58 6.87 9.11 -6.45
C LEU A 58 7.30 8.47 -5.13
N GLU A 59 7.84 7.26 -5.18
CA GLU A 59 8.35 6.55 -4.01
C GLU A 59 9.52 7.30 -3.37
N SER A 60 10.47 7.80 -4.17
CA SER A 60 11.58 8.61 -3.68
C SER A 60 11.11 9.91 -3.04
N LEU A 61 10.12 10.59 -3.64
CA LEU A 61 9.53 11.80 -3.07
C LEU A 61 8.85 11.52 -1.73
N VAL A 62 8.11 10.41 -1.62
CA VAL A 62 7.50 9.99 -0.35
C VAL A 62 8.58 9.71 0.70
N LEU A 63 9.64 8.98 0.36
CA LEU A 63 10.74 8.68 1.30
C LEU A 63 11.42 9.94 1.82
N VAL A 64 11.68 10.92 0.93
CA VAL A 64 12.22 12.24 1.31
C VAL A 64 11.23 12.99 2.20
N SER A 65 9.94 12.99 1.86
CA SER A 65 8.90 13.61 2.68
C SER A 65 8.80 12.97 4.06
N LEU A 66 8.84 11.63 4.14
CA LEU A 66 8.84 10.89 5.40
C LEU A 66 10.08 11.20 6.26
N LEU A 67 11.24 11.42 5.64
CA LEU A 67 12.43 11.90 6.35
C LEU A 67 12.21 13.31 6.89
N GLY A 68 11.67 14.22 6.08
CA GLY A 68 11.33 15.59 6.50
C GLY A 68 10.33 15.61 7.65
N LEU A 69 9.26 14.80 7.58
CA LEU A 69 8.28 14.66 8.65
C LEU A 69 8.90 14.10 9.95
N TRP A 70 9.85 13.16 9.83
CA TRP A 70 10.56 12.63 10.98
C TRP A 70 11.41 13.68 11.65
N ILE A 71 12.17 14.48 10.90
CA ILE A 71 12.99 15.60 11.42
C ILE A 71 12.06 16.64 12.06
N GLY A 72 11.01 17.09 11.34
CA GLY A 72 10.08 18.11 11.80
C GLY A 72 9.30 17.71 13.05
N SER A 73 9.03 16.40 13.23
CA SER A 73 8.40 15.87 14.44
C SER A 73 9.36 15.73 15.64
N GLY A 74 10.53 16.38 15.59
CA GLY A 74 11.54 16.28 16.64
C GLY A 74 12.16 14.88 16.69
N PHE A 75 12.60 14.37 15.53
CA PHE A 75 13.17 13.02 15.37
C PHE A 75 12.22 11.91 15.86
N GLY A 76 10.92 12.15 15.68
CA GLY A 76 9.87 11.19 16.03
C GLY A 76 9.28 11.35 17.43
N LEU A 77 9.71 12.31 18.23
CA LEU A 77 9.18 12.56 19.58
C LEU A 77 7.68 12.91 19.56
N TRP A 78 7.25 13.68 18.57
CA TRP A 78 5.85 14.14 18.43
C TRP A 78 5.07 13.38 17.35
N MET A 79 5.60 12.27 16.85
CA MET A 79 5.03 11.49 15.75
C MET A 79 3.58 11.05 15.99
N ARG A 80 3.20 10.81 17.25
CA ARG A 80 1.86 10.38 17.64
C ARG A 80 0.83 11.51 17.81
N ARG A 81 1.24 12.77 17.61
CA ARG A 81 0.31 13.89 17.67
C ARG A 81 -0.56 13.92 16.39
N PRO A 82 -1.85 14.31 16.49
CA PRO A 82 -2.78 14.27 15.34
C PRO A 82 -2.24 14.94 14.08
N PHE A 83 -1.64 16.11 14.19
CA PHE A 83 -1.05 16.83 13.07
C PHE A 83 -0.02 15.97 12.27
N TRP A 84 0.87 15.26 12.97
CA TRP A 84 1.88 14.44 12.30
C TRP A 84 1.29 13.16 11.72
N GLN A 85 0.26 12.58 12.34
CA GLN A 85 -0.48 11.45 11.80
C GLN A 85 -1.18 11.85 10.50
N TRP A 86 -1.93 12.95 10.55
CA TRP A 86 -2.58 13.52 9.37
C TRP A 86 -1.58 13.78 8.22
N ALA A 87 -0.41 14.41 8.50
CA ALA A 87 0.60 14.67 7.48
C ALA A 87 1.16 13.38 6.83
N HIS A 88 1.20 12.25 7.56
CA HIS A 88 1.57 10.97 6.99
C HIS A 88 0.46 10.39 6.11
N TYR A 89 -0.79 10.52 6.53
CA TYR A 89 -1.95 10.12 5.70
C TYR A 89 -2.03 10.96 4.43
N ASP A 90 -1.85 12.28 4.52
CA ASP A 90 -1.82 13.17 3.35
C ASP A 90 -0.72 12.78 2.35
N CYS A 91 0.47 12.47 2.84
CA CYS A 91 1.57 11.96 2.02
C CYS A 91 1.20 10.65 1.29
N MET A 92 0.54 9.69 1.98
CA MET A 92 0.07 8.43 1.40
C MET A 92 -1.04 8.67 0.38
N GLN A 93 -1.99 9.54 0.70
CA GLN A 93 -3.10 9.92 -0.19
C GLN A 93 -2.57 10.54 -1.48
N TRP A 94 -1.63 11.49 -1.37
CA TRP A 94 -0.98 12.13 -2.51
C TRP A 94 -0.26 11.11 -3.41
N TYR A 95 0.50 10.20 -2.81
CA TYR A 95 1.20 9.13 -3.53
C TYR A 95 0.23 8.27 -4.34
N LEU A 96 -0.80 7.73 -3.69
CA LEU A 96 -1.78 6.86 -4.31
C LEU A 96 -2.57 7.60 -5.41
N ARG A 97 -3.01 8.83 -5.16
CA ARG A 97 -3.72 9.64 -6.15
C ARG A 97 -2.93 9.83 -7.43
N ASN A 98 -1.65 10.19 -7.31
CA ASN A 98 -0.80 10.40 -8.47
C ASN A 98 -0.47 9.09 -9.20
N LEU A 99 -0.14 8.03 -8.47
CA LEU A 99 0.14 6.72 -9.03
C LEU A 99 -1.07 6.17 -9.81
N PHE A 100 -2.25 6.21 -9.20
CA PHE A 100 -3.47 5.69 -9.84
C PHE A 100 -3.92 6.54 -11.01
N ARG A 101 -3.84 7.86 -10.93
CA ARG A 101 -4.15 8.76 -12.03
C ARG A 101 -3.32 8.43 -13.27
N GLU A 102 -2.02 8.28 -13.12
CA GLU A 102 -1.14 7.98 -14.25
C GLU A 102 -1.23 6.52 -14.70
N ALA A 103 -1.38 5.57 -13.78
CA ALA A 103 -1.55 4.17 -14.14
C ALA A 103 -2.84 3.96 -14.98
N THR A 104 -3.96 4.54 -14.56
CA THR A 104 -5.23 4.44 -15.31
C THR A 104 -5.11 5.10 -16.67
N ARG A 105 -4.48 6.27 -16.77
CA ARG A 105 -4.25 6.98 -18.01
C ARG A 105 -3.35 6.19 -19.00
N VAL A 106 -2.19 5.76 -18.51
CA VAL A 106 -1.15 5.12 -19.35
C VAL A 106 -1.53 3.71 -19.75
N LEU A 107 -2.10 2.93 -18.83
CA LEU A 107 -2.56 1.56 -19.10
C LEU A 107 -3.97 1.52 -19.70
N ARG A 108 -4.65 2.67 -19.80
CA ARG A 108 -6.04 2.77 -20.24
C ARG A 108 -6.97 1.88 -19.41
N LEU A 109 -6.74 1.83 -18.10
CA LEU A 109 -7.59 1.09 -17.18
C LEU A 109 -8.85 1.90 -16.89
N ARG A 110 -9.97 1.20 -16.82
CA ARG A 110 -11.22 1.76 -16.33
C ARG A 110 -11.56 1.09 -15.01
N ILE A 111 -11.47 1.84 -13.92
CA ILE A 111 -11.89 1.39 -12.60
C ILE A 111 -13.35 1.86 -12.44
N VAL A 112 -14.25 0.92 -12.20
CA VAL A 112 -15.65 1.20 -11.95
C VAL A 112 -15.97 0.73 -10.54
N THR A 113 -16.36 1.67 -9.68
CA THR A 113 -16.84 1.36 -8.34
C THR A 113 -18.35 1.16 -8.41
N VAL A 114 -18.83 0.01 -7.95
CA VAL A 114 -20.25 -0.30 -7.85
C VAL A 114 -20.57 -0.54 -6.39
N GLY A 115 -21.43 0.29 -5.81
CA GLY A 115 -21.75 0.21 -4.38
C GLY A 115 -22.28 1.53 -3.84
N PRO A 116 -22.44 1.63 -2.52
CA PRO A 116 -22.87 2.85 -1.87
C PRO A 116 -21.88 3.99 -2.12
N THR A 117 -22.38 5.19 -2.28
CA THR A 117 -21.56 6.40 -2.40
C THR A 117 -21.02 6.82 -1.02
N PRO A 118 -19.99 7.70 -0.96
CA PRO A 118 -19.45 8.18 0.31
C PRO A 118 -20.50 8.76 1.27
N GLU A 119 -21.53 9.40 0.73
CA GLU A 119 -22.63 10.01 1.48
C GLU A 119 -23.51 9.00 2.23
N ALA A 120 -23.41 7.72 1.88
CA ALA A 120 -24.11 6.64 2.60
C ALA A 120 -23.48 6.33 3.97
N PHE A 121 -22.31 6.88 4.27
CA PHE A 121 -21.55 6.63 5.50
C PHE A 121 -21.16 7.94 6.21
N PRO A 122 -22.12 8.76 6.61
CA PRO A 122 -21.84 10.06 7.20
C PRO A 122 -21.34 9.91 8.64
N GLY A 123 -20.06 10.20 8.87
CA GLY A 123 -19.52 10.35 10.22
C GLY A 123 -19.32 9.07 11.03
N ASP A 124 -19.52 7.89 10.46
CA ASP A 124 -19.27 6.61 11.14
C ASP A 124 -17.95 5.97 10.71
N PRO A 125 -17.17 5.37 11.64
CA PRO A 125 -16.01 4.59 11.27
C PRO A 125 -16.40 3.34 10.46
N LEU A 126 -15.58 2.97 9.48
CA LEU A 126 -15.89 1.88 8.58
C LEU A 126 -15.11 0.61 8.95
N LEU A 127 -15.81 -0.53 8.98
CA LEU A 127 -15.17 -1.85 8.94
C LEU A 127 -15.22 -2.38 7.50
N VAL A 128 -14.05 -2.46 6.86
CA VAL A 128 -13.91 -2.87 5.48
C VAL A 128 -13.30 -4.27 5.40
N LEU A 129 -14.12 -5.24 5.02
CA LEU A 129 -13.69 -6.62 4.78
C LEU A 129 -13.48 -6.82 3.27
N SER A 130 -12.26 -7.01 2.84
CA SER A 130 -11.92 -7.13 1.43
C SER A 130 -11.33 -8.50 1.10
N ARG A 131 -11.56 -8.95 -0.14
CA ARG A 131 -10.91 -10.14 -0.68
C ARG A 131 -9.62 -9.78 -1.39
N HIS A 132 -8.64 -10.70 -1.31
CA HIS A 132 -7.46 -10.64 -2.16
C HIS A 132 -7.70 -11.42 -3.46
N ALA A 133 -8.13 -10.75 -4.54
CA ALA A 133 -8.28 -11.36 -5.86
C ALA A 133 -7.00 -11.23 -6.70
N GLY A 134 -6.16 -10.21 -6.45
CA GLY A 134 -4.92 -9.99 -7.20
C GLY A 134 -3.90 -9.10 -6.47
N PRO A 135 -2.69 -8.95 -7.02
CA PRO A 135 -1.61 -8.20 -6.36
C PRO A 135 -1.85 -6.69 -6.25
N GLY A 136 -2.75 -6.13 -7.06
CA GLY A 136 -3.09 -4.69 -7.05
C GLY A 136 -4.26 -4.31 -6.13
N ASP A 137 -4.98 -5.29 -5.57
CA ASP A 137 -6.24 -5.06 -4.86
C ASP A 137 -6.06 -4.20 -3.61
N SER A 138 -5.02 -4.47 -2.82
CA SER A 138 -4.75 -3.70 -1.61
C SER A 138 -4.53 -2.22 -1.90
N PHE A 139 -3.78 -1.92 -2.95
CA PHE A 139 -3.56 -0.53 -3.37
C PHE A 139 -4.85 0.11 -3.90
N THR A 140 -5.65 -0.65 -4.66
CA THR A 140 -6.92 -0.16 -5.23
C THR A 140 -7.91 0.19 -4.12
N ILE A 141 -8.10 -0.69 -3.12
CA ILE A 141 -9.03 -0.43 -2.03
C ILE A 141 -8.55 0.71 -1.12
N VAL A 142 -7.23 0.76 -0.81
CA VAL A 142 -6.66 1.85 -0.02
C VAL A 142 -6.79 3.18 -0.75
N ASN A 143 -6.54 3.20 -2.07
CA ASN A 143 -6.76 4.40 -2.88
C ASN A 143 -8.24 4.83 -2.89
N ALA A 144 -9.19 3.90 -2.98
CA ALA A 144 -10.61 4.21 -2.91
C ALA A 144 -11.00 4.77 -1.54
N LEU A 145 -10.56 4.13 -0.44
CA LEU A 145 -10.83 4.61 0.91
C LEU A 145 -10.33 6.04 1.10
N MET A 146 -9.11 6.35 0.70
CA MET A 146 -8.50 7.65 0.92
C MET A 146 -8.96 8.72 -0.08
N ASN A 147 -9.08 8.39 -1.36
CA ASN A 147 -9.30 9.38 -2.43
C ASN A 147 -10.76 9.46 -2.91
N THR A 148 -11.62 8.51 -2.55
CA THR A 148 -13.04 8.52 -2.91
C THR A 148 -13.92 8.66 -1.67
N TYR A 149 -13.60 7.92 -0.60
CA TYR A 149 -14.40 7.90 0.63
C TYR A 149 -13.86 8.83 1.72
N ASP A 150 -12.73 9.47 1.48
CA ASP A 150 -12.06 10.41 2.40
C ASP A 150 -11.87 9.81 3.81
N ARG A 151 -11.30 8.58 3.84
CA ARG A 151 -11.08 7.82 5.07
C ARG A 151 -9.60 7.55 5.32
N GLU A 152 -9.21 7.57 6.59
CA GLU A 152 -7.89 7.20 7.06
C GLU A 152 -7.84 5.67 7.34
N PRO A 153 -7.19 4.88 6.47
CA PRO A 153 -7.21 3.43 6.63
C PRO A 153 -6.27 2.96 7.75
N ARG A 154 -6.81 2.16 8.68
CA ARG A 154 -6.05 1.34 9.63
C ARG A 154 -6.00 -0.08 9.08
N ILE A 155 -4.82 -0.55 8.71
CA ILE A 155 -4.67 -1.75 7.90
C ILE A 155 -4.00 -2.87 8.69
N VAL A 156 -4.52 -4.08 8.55
CA VAL A 156 -3.85 -5.31 8.98
C VAL A 156 -2.97 -5.82 7.84
N LEU A 157 -1.65 -5.73 8.01
CA LEU A 157 -0.64 -6.03 6.99
C LEU A 157 0.13 -7.31 7.29
N LYS A 158 0.54 -8.00 6.24
CA LYS A 158 1.46 -9.13 6.38
C LYS A 158 2.86 -8.63 6.78
N ASN A 159 3.47 -9.29 7.76
CA ASN A 159 4.78 -8.91 8.31
C ASN A 159 5.90 -8.81 7.27
N THR A 160 5.81 -9.54 6.15
CA THR A 160 6.79 -9.45 5.06
C THR A 160 6.81 -8.08 4.37
N LEU A 161 5.71 -7.32 4.42
CA LEU A 161 5.63 -5.98 3.83
C LEU A 161 6.43 -4.92 4.61
N MET A 162 6.82 -5.20 5.84
CA MET A 162 7.69 -4.30 6.61
C MET A 162 9.09 -4.13 5.99
N TRP A 163 9.49 -5.04 5.09
CA TRP A 163 10.78 -5.01 4.41
C TRP A 163 10.76 -4.15 3.14
N GLU A 164 9.61 -3.72 2.68
CA GLU A 164 9.50 -2.69 1.65
C GLU A 164 9.70 -1.32 2.35
N PRO A 165 10.69 -0.50 1.95
CA PRO A 165 11.11 0.67 2.73
C PRO A 165 9.99 1.68 2.97
N THR A 166 9.23 2.03 1.94
CA THR A 166 8.16 3.03 2.04
C THR A 166 7.00 2.52 2.89
N ILE A 167 6.51 1.30 2.63
CA ILE A 167 5.45 0.66 3.41
C ILE A 167 5.92 0.44 4.84
N GLY A 168 7.13 -0.08 5.03
CA GLY A 168 7.69 -0.32 6.36
C GLY A 168 7.75 0.93 7.21
N ILE A 169 8.26 2.04 6.68
CA ILE A 169 8.37 3.30 7.42
C ILE A 169 6.99 3.90 7.67
N LEU A 170 6.18 4.04 6.62
CA LEU A 170 4.88 4.72 6.68
C LEU A 170 3.91 3.98 7.59
N MET A 171 3.74 2.67 7.39
CA MET A 171 2.77 1.88 8.15
C MET A 171 3.14 1.68 9.63
N HIS A 172 4.43 1.76 10.00
CA HIS A 172 4.82 1.76 11.42
C HIS A 172 4.58 3.10 12.12
N ARG A 173 4.47 4.18 11.38
CA ARG A 173 4.21 5.51 11.94
C ARG A 173 2.71 5.81 12.07
N LEU A 174 1.89 5.14 11.27
CA LEU A 174 0.43 5.18 11.29
C LEU A 174 -0.14 4.05 12.14
N PRO A 175 -1.40 4.12 12.59
CA PRO A 175 -2.05 3.10 13.43
C PRO A 175 -2.38 1.84 12.64
N ASN A 176 -1.37 1.15 12.16
CA ASN A 176 -1.47 -0.10 11.41
C ASN A 176 -0.90 -1.28 12.21
N ARG A 177 -1.21 -2.52 11.81
CA ARG A 177 -0.70 -3.72 12.47
C ARG A 177 -0.08 -4.68 11.47
N PHE A 178 1.20 -5.01 11.69
CA PHE A 178 1.86 -6.10 10.97
C PHE A 178 1.62 -7.42 11.69
N VAL A 179 1.09 -8.40 10.95
CA VAL A 179 0.76 -9.73 11.47
C VAL A 179 1.55 -10.82 10.75
N ARG A 180 1.85 -11.90 11.46
CA ARG A 180 2.46 -13.10 10.88
C ARG A 180 1.35 -14.09 10.51
N PRO A 181 1.47 -14.79 9.36
CA PRO A 181 0.54 -15.85 9.00
C PRO A 181 0.51 -16.99 10.04
N ASP A 182 1.69 -17.29 10.63
CA ASP A 182 1.86 -18.28 11.69
C ASP A 182 2.23 -17.54 12.98
N PRO A 183 1.26 -17.19 13.83
CA PRO A 183 1.52 -16.50 15.08
C PRO A 183 2.32 -17.42 16.04
N ARG A 184 3.28 -16.84 16.76
CA ARG A 184 4.02 -17.57 17.79
C ARG A 184 3.07 -17.97 18.93
N PRO A 185 3.36 -19.07 19.66
CA PRO A 185 2.63 -19.41 20.88
C PRO A 185 2.51 -18.19 21.80
N GLY A 186 1.29 -17.86 22.25
CA GLY A 186 1.01 -16.67 23.08
C GLY A 186 0.73 -15.39 22.32
N GLN A 187 0.84 -15.35 21.00
CA GLN A 187 0.37 -14.21 20.20
C GLN A 187 -1.09 -14.41 19.81
N ASP A 188 -1.99 -13.67 20.44
CA ASP A 188 -3.39 -13.63 20.04
C ASP A 188 -3.59 -12.62 18.90
N LEU A 189 -3.81 -13.14 17.69
CA LEU A 189 -4.10 -12.32 16.51
C LEU A 189 -5.43 -11.57 16.66
N ARG A 190 -6.40 -12.19 17.34
CA ARG A 190 -7.73 -11.58 17.53
C ARG A 190 -7.62 -10.33 18.40
N SER A 191 -6.87 -10.42 19.51
CA SER A 191 -6.66 -9.25 20.38
C SER A 191 -5.92 -8.13 19.66
N GLN A 192 -4.92 -8.45 18.83
CA GLN A 192 -4.18 -7.45 18.04
C GLN A 192 -5.06 -6.72 17.03
N VAL A 193 -6.00 -7.43 16.38
CA VAL A 193 -6.97 -6.82 15.47
C VAL A 193 -8.02 -6.01 16.24
N ALA A 194 -8.49 -6.55 17.36
CA ALA A 194 -9.43 -5.83 18.25
C ALA A 194 -8.83 -4.53 18.80
N ASP A 195 -7.53 -4.54 19.15
CA ASP A 195 -6.82 -3.33 19.58
C ASP A 195 -6.76 -2.26 18.48
N LEU A 196 -6.66 -2.68 17.20
CA LEU A 196 -6.66 -1.76 16.07
C LEU A 196 -8.04 -1.12 15.84
N ALA A 197 -9.11 -1.84 16.23
CA ALA A 197 -10.48 -1.33 16.19
C ALA A 197 -10.84 -0.37 17.32
N ARG A 198 -10.00 -0.29 18.38
CA ARG A 198 -10.27 0.63 19.49
C ARG A 198 -9.93 2.07 19.10
N GLY A 199 -10.82 2.99 19.50
CA GLY A 199 -10.63 4.41 19.25
C GLY A 199 -10.64 4.77 17.76
N LEU A 200 -11.47 4.09 16.98
CA LEU A 200 -11.81 4.53 15.63
C LEU A 200 -12.68 5.79 15.75
N ASP A 201 -12.37 6.80 14.94
CA ASP A 201 -13.19 8.00 14.80
C ASP A 201 -13.92 8.03 13.45
N SER A 202 -14.61 9.12 13.20
CA SER A 202 -15.45 9.30 12.00
C SER A 202 -14.70 9.13 10.68
N ASP A 203 -13.40 9.41 10.69
CA ASP A 203 -12.58 9.45 9.49
C ASP A 203 -11.81 8.13 9.28
N ASP A 204 -11.89 7.23 10.25
CA ASP A 204 -11.18 5.95 10.21
C ASP A 204 -11.89 4.86 9.38
N ALA A 205 -11.09 4.03 8.72
CA ALA A 205 -11.54 2.79 8.09
C ALA A 205 -10.63 1.62 8.46
N LEU A 206 -11.13 0.64 9.22
CA LEU A 206 -10.39 -0.58 9.53
C LEU A 206 -10.47 -1.55 8.35
N LEU A 207 -9.35 -1.73 7.65
CA LEU A 207 -9.25 -2.63 6.50
C LEU A 207 -8.64 -3.97 6.88
N ILE A 208 -9.38 -5.04 6.65
CA ILE A 208 -8.97 -6.41 6.92
C ILE A 208 -9.18 -7.26 5.66
N PHE A 209 -8.19 -8.13 5.39
CA PHE A 209 -8.29 -9.19 4.39
C PHE A 209 -8.44 -10.54 5.09
N PRO A 210 -9.66 -11.04 5.32
CA PRO A 210 -9.90 -12.24 6.14
C PRO A 210 -9.25 -13.51 5.59
N GLU A 211 -9.00 -13.55 4.28
CA GLU A 211 -8.39 -14.71 3.60
C GLU A 211 -6.89 -14.86 3.91
N GLY A 212 -6.24 -13.84 4.48
CA GLY A 212 -4.82 -13.84 4.84
C GLY A 212 -3.85 -13.99 3.65
N GLY A 213 -4.32 -13.81 2.42
CA GLY A 213 -3.49 -13.83 1.20
C GLY A 213 -4.29 -14.05 -0.07
N ASN A 214 -3.61 -13.85 -1.21
CA ASN A 214 -4.22 -13.91 -2.54
C ASN A 214 -4.98 -15.20 -2.81
N PHE A 215 -6.14 -15.07 -3.44
CA PHE A 215 -6.92 -16.20 -3.91
C PHE A 215 -6.10 -17.03 -4.92
N THR A 216 -6.05 -18.34 -4.69
CA THR A 216 -5.57 -19.31 -5.68
C THR A 216 -6.49 -20.53 -5.67
N PRO A 217 -6.67 -21.25 -6.83
CA PRO A 217 -7.48 -22.46 -6.88
C PRO A 217 -7.05 -23.51 -5.83
N GLY A 218 -5.73 -23.70 -5.64
CA GLY A 218 -5.21 -24.62 -4.64
C GLY A 218 -5.50 -24.23 -3.18
N ARG A 219 -5.55 -22.93 -2.86
CA ARG A 219 -5.99 -22.45 -1.53
C ARG A 219 -7.47 -22.72 -1.30
N ARG A 220 -8.30 -22.45 -2.31
CA ARG A 220 -9.74 -22.75 -2.25
C ARG A 220 -9.99 -24.22 -1.98
N THR A 221 -9.34 -25.12 -2.72
CA THR A 221 -9.50 -26.58 -2.53
C THR A 221 -9.10 -27.01 -1.13
N ARG A 222 -7.95 -26.51 -0.62
CA ARG A 222 -7.51 -26.79 0.76
C ARG A 222 -8.47 -26.23 1.82
N ALA A 223 -9.00 -25.04 1.63
CA ALA A 223 -9.96 -24.44 2.55
C ALA A 223 -11.26 -25.25 2.59
N ILE A 224 -11.79 -25.66 1.44
CA ILE A 224 -13.00 -26.51 1.35
C ILE A 224 -12.74 -27.87 2.03
N ALA A 225 -11.59 -28.50 1.79
CA ALA A 225 -11.26 -29.77 2.43
C ALA A 225 -11.21 -29.62 3.96
N ARG A 226 -10.60 -28.52 4.45
CA ARG A 226 -10.55 -28.24 5.90
C ARG A 226 -11.93 -28.02 6.51
N LEU A 227 -12.80 -27.24 5.85
CA LEU A 227 -14.16 -27.00 6.33
C LEU A 227 -14.96 -28.31 6.39
N ARG A 228 -14.88 -29.16 5.36
CA ARG A 228 -15.51 -30.49 5.36
C ARG A 228 -15.00 -31.36 6.49
N HIS A 229 -13.71 -31.33 6.79
CA HIS A 229 -13.14 -32.08 7.92
C HIS A 229 -13.65 -31.57 9.28
N LEU A 230 -14.03 -30.30 9.38
CA LEU A 230 -14.61 -29.71 10.58
C LEU A 230 -16.13 -29.87 10.66
N GLY A 231 -16.76 -30.56 9.70
CA GLY A 231 -18.21 -30.77 9.65
C GLY A 231 -18.99 -29.52 9.22
N LEU A 232 -18.34 -28.58 8.53
CA LEU A 232 -18.90 -27.32 8.01
C LEU A 232 -19.08 -27.36 6.50
#